data_3ba2a832f9e95ee0c847e8315b9c49c7
#
_entry.id   3ba2a832f9e95ee0c847e8315b9c49c7
#
_cell.length_a   1.000
_cell.length_b   1.000
_cell.length_c   1.000
_cell.angle_alpha   90.00
_cell.angle_beta   90.00
_cell.angle_gamma   90.00
#
_symmetry.space_group_name_H-M   'P 1'
#
loop_
_entity.id
_entity.type
_entity.pdbx_description
1 polymer ?
#
loop_
_entity_poly.entity_id
_entity_poly.type
_entity_poly.pdbx_seq_one_letter_code
_entity_poly.pdbx_strand_id
1 'polypeptide(L)'
;MKLPIVDENEIEALDLPGRRLRWVVTKENMPVQHCTMCVIEVEPGQTVRPAHSHPNGEEVIYILQGSGRVMIEGVVEPVKAGCAVLFPQGSIHMLQNSGDVQMKVACFFAPPSDLGTYKFFEDIQFPE
;
A
#
# COMPACT_ATOMS: atom_id res chain seq x y z
N MET A 1 16.14 8.14 27.35
CA MET A 1 15.38 7.15 26.56
C MET A 1 14.80 7.82 25.32
N LYS A 2 15.06 7.26 24.16
CA LYS A 2 14.47 7.77 22.93
C LYS A 2 13.09 7.15 22.72
N LEU A 3 12.08 7.97 22.48
CA LEU A 3 10.75 7.46 22.18
C LEU A 3 10.71 6.86 20.77
N PRO A 4 9.83 5.86 20.53
CA PRO A 4 9.70 5.23 19.22
C PRO A 4 8.89 6.11 18.25
N ILE A 5 9.57 7.07 17.66
CA ILE A 5 8.98 8.05 16.74
C ILE A 5 9.81 8.03 15.45
N VAL A 6 9.15 7.95 14.31
CA VAL A 6 9.79 7.96 13.00
C VAL A 6 9.14 9.04 12.15
N ASP A 7 9.97 9.86 11.50
CA ASP A 7 9.52 10.84 10.51
C ASP A 7 9.68 10.20 9.12
N GLU A 8 8.59 10.12 8.35
CA GLU A 8 8.64 9.50 7.03
C GLU A 8 9.64 10.20 6.09
N ASN A 9 9.90 11.49 6.30
CA ASN A 9 10.84 12.24 5.48
C ASN A 9 12.29 11.82 5.68
N GLU A 10 12.58 11.10 6.76
CA GLU A 10 13.91 10.56 7.05
C GLU A 10 14.08 9.11 6.56
N ILE A 11 13.01 8.53 6.01
CA ILE A 11 13.02 7.15 5.48
C ILE A 11 13.32 7.20 3.99
N GLU A 12 14.29 6.39 3.56
CA GLU A 12 14.61 6.26 2.15
C GLU A 12 13.42 5.70 1.38
N ALA A 13 13.07 6.39 0.29
CA ALA A 13 11.99 5.95 -0.58
C ALA A 13 12.51 4.92 -1.59
N LEU A 14 11.70 3.88 -1.82
CA LEU A 14 11.95 2.88 -2.86
C LEU A 14 11.08 3.19 -4.05
N ASP A 15 11.70 3.30 -5.24
CA ASP A 15 10.95 3.44 -6.48
C ASP A 15 10.59 2.04 -6.98
N LEU A 16 9.30 1.73 -6.90
CA LEU A 16 8.74 0.45 -7.33
C LEU A 16 7.76 0.68 -8.48
N PRO A 17 7.40 -0.36 -9.24
CA PRO A 17 6.47 -0.17 -10.35
C PRO A 17 5.16 0.48 -9.92
N GLY A 18 4.91 1.69 -10.43
CA GLY A 18 3.69 2.45 -10.21
C GLY A 18 3.59 3.19 -8.89
N ARG A 19 4.60 3.13 -8.01
CA ARG A 19 4.56 3.87 -6.74
C ARG A 19 5.94 4.13 -6.19
N ARG A 20 5.97 5.07 -5.26
CA ARG A 20 7.12 5.35 -4.42
C ARG A 20 6.76 4.97 -2.99
N LEU A 21 7.57 4.14 -2.34
CA LEU A 21 7.22 3.51 -1.07
C LEU A 21 8.26 3.81 0.01
N ARG A 22 7.78 4.16 1.21
CA ARG A 22 8.60 4.30 2.40
C ARG A 22 8.09 3.37 3.49
N TRP A 23 8.95 2.46 3.96
CA TRP A 23 8.64 1.59 5.10
C TRP A 23 8.87 2.37 6.39
N VAL A 24 7.79 2.87 6.98
CA VAL A 24 7.84 3.79 8.13
C VAL A 24 7.84 3.04 9.45
N VAL A 25 6.99 2.03 9.59
CA VAL A 25 6.89 1.23 10.82
C VAL A 25 7.36 -0.18 10.53
N THR A 26 8.57 -0.49 10.97
CA THR A 26 9.19 -1.81 10.82
C THR A 26 9.95 -2.16 12.09
N LYS A 27 10.37 -3.40 12.20
CA LYS A 27 11.20 -3.86 13.33
C LYS A 27 12.53 -3.12 13.39
N GLU A 28 13.03 -2.67 12.26
CA GLU A 28 14.29 -1.93 12.15
C GLU A 28 14.15 -0.51 12.68
N ASN A 29 12.96 0.09 12.57
CA ASN A 29 12.72 1.49 12.94
C ASN A 29 12.24 1.65 14.37
N MET A 30 11.51 0.68 14.90
CA MET A 30 10.92 0.76 16.23
C MET A 30 10.54 -0.62 16.74
N PRO A 31 10.33 -0.79 18.05
CA PRO A 31 10.05 -2.13 18.63
C PRO A 31 8.61 -2.59 18.40
N VAL A 32 8.18 -2.58 17.16
CA VAL A 32 6.84 -3.04 16.77
C VAL A 32 6.81 -4.58 16.72
N GLN A 33 5.71 -5.18 17.16
CA GLN A 33 5.57 -6.64 17.23
C GLN A 33 4.47 -7.20 16.35
N HIS A 34 3.40 -6.44 16.12
CA HIS A 34 2.16 -6.98 15.56
C HIS A 34 1.75 -6.40 14.22
N CYS A 35 2.44 -5.38 13.76
CA CYS A 35 2.09 -4.74 12.49
C CYS A 35 3.31 -4.11 11.84
N THR A 36 3.19 -3.78 10.56
CA THR A 36 4.09 -2.91 9.84
C THR A 36 3.27 -1.87 9.09
N MET A 37 3.92 -0.79 8.68
CA MET A 37 3.26 0.27 7.95
C MET A 37 4.20 0.86 6.92
N CYS A 38 3.70 1.08 5.72
CA CYS A 38 4.38 1.91 4.74
C CYS A 38 3.47 3.04 4.27
N VAL A 39 4.10 4.03 3.65
CA VAL A 39 3.38 5.12 2.98
C VAL A 39 3.79 5.07 1.52
N ILE A 40 2.83 5.13 0.62
CA ILE A 40 3.09 5.15 -0.82
C ILE A 40 2.56 6.43 -1.44
N GLU A 41 3.25 6.85 -2.51
CA GLU A 41 2.85 7.93 -3.38
C GLU A 41 2.64 7.36 -4.77
N VAL A 42 1.49 7.64 -5.36
CA VAL A 42 1.10 7.13 -6.69
C VAL A 42 0.76 8.33 -7.57
N GLU A 43 1.53 8.53 -8.65
CA GLU A 43 1.31 9.63 -9.56
C GLU A 43 0.06 9.42 -10.42
N PRO A 44 -0.55 10.50 -10.97
CA PRO A 44 -1.72 10.38 -11.83
C PRO A 44 -1.49 9.38 -12.97
N GLY A 45 -2.47 8.50 -13.19
CA GLY A 45 -2.43 7.50 -14.24
C GLY A 45 -1.63 6.24 -13.91
N GLN A 46 -0.92 6.21 -12.79
CA GLN A 46 -0.11 5.06 -12.42
C GLN A 46 -0.92 4.01 -11.66
N THR A 47 -0.54 2.76 -11.86
CA THR A 47 -1.10 1.61 -11.16
C THR A 47 0.01 0.96 -10.34
N VAL A 48 -0.28 0.67 -9.08
CA VAL A 48 0.62 -0.11 -8.24
C VAL A 48 0.69 -1.53 -8.81
N ARG A 49 1.84 -1.92 -9.32
CA ARG A 49 2.03 -3.15 -10.10
C ARG A 49 3.16 -4.01 -9.55
N PRO A 50 3.11 -5.29 -9.82
CA PRO A 50 1.97 -6.05 -10.35
C PRO A 50 0.86 -6.23 -9.31
N ALA A 51 -0.29 -6.78 -9.71
CA ALA A 51 -1.30 -7.24 -8.78
C ALA A 51 -0.65 -8.22 -7.80
N HIS A 52 -1.08 -8.21 -6.55
CA HIS A 52 -0.44 -9.03 -5.53
C HIS A 52 -1.41 -9.41 -4.41
N SER A 53 -0.97 -10.35 -3.61
CA SER A 53 -1.66 -10.76 -2.40
C SER A 53 -0.66 -10.84 -1.25
N HIS A 54 -1.21 -10.84 -0.03
CA HIS A 54 -0.45 -11.06 1.20
C HIS A 54 -0.97 -12.36 1.82
N PRO A 55 -0.36 -13.53 1.48
CA PRO A 55 -0.92 -14.83 1.89
C PRO A 55 -1.00 -15.02 3.40
N ASN A 56 -0.13 -14.35 4.16
CA ASN A 56 0.01 -14.56 5.60
C ASN A 56 -0.59 -13.44 6.45
N GLY A 57 -1.28 -12.48 5.85
CA GLY A 57 -1.82 -11.36 6.60
C GLY A 57 -2.85 -10.56 5.81
N GLU A 58 -3.39 -9.57 6.50
CA GLU A 58 -4.30 -8.62 5.88
C GLU A 58 -3.64 -7.26 5.76
N GLU A 59 -4.16 -6.43 4.86
CA GLU A 59 -3.73 -5.06 4.67
C GLU A 59 -4.92 -4.13 4.77
N VAL A 60 -4.76 -3.03 5.52
CA VAL A 60 -5.71 -1.92 5.49
C VAL A 60 -5.00 -0.72 4.92
N ILE A 61 -5.59 -0.10 3.92
CA ILE A 61 -5.07 1.17 3.40
C ILE A 61 -6.01 2.30 3.77
N TYR A 62 -5.43 3.49 3.94
CA TYR A 62 -6.17 4.72 4.17
C TYR A 62 -5.68 5.77 3.18
N ILE A 63 -6.61 6.32 2.39
CA ILE A 63 -6.28 7.31 1.37
C ILE A 63 -6.14 8.67 2.05
N LEU A 64 -4.94 9.22 2.05
CA LEU A 64 -4.65 10.52 2.66
C LEU A 64 -4.87 11.66 1.69
N GLN A 65 -4.65 11.44 0.40
CA GLN A 65 -4.74 12.45 -0.64
C GLN A 65 -5.07 11.81 -1.96
N GLY A 66 -5.87 12.50 -2.78
CA GLY A 66 -6.17 12.07 -4.14
C GLY A 66 -7.36 11.15 -4.24
N SER A 67 -7.55 10.59 -5.43
CA SER A 67 -8.64 9.67 -5.74
C SER A 67 -8.17 8.64 -6.75
N GLY A 68 -8.81 7.48 -6.72
CA GLY A 68 -8.44 6.40 -7.61
C GLY A 68 -9.45 5.29 -7.56
N ARG A 69 -9.00 4.09 -7.84
CA ARG A 69 -9.83 2.89 -7.74
C ARG A 69 -9.01 1.73 -7.22
N VAL A 70 -9.68 0.81 -6.56
CA VAL A 70 -9.08 -0.45 -6.09
C VAL A 70 -9.73 -1.61 -6.81
N MET A 71 -8.96 -2.68 -6.94
CA MET A 71 -9.47 -3.96 -7.41
C MET A 71 -9.18 -5.02 -6.35
N ILE A 72 -10.22 -5.77 -5.97
CA ILE A 72 -10.10 -6.89 -5.03
C ILE A 72 -10.81 -8.07 -5.66
N GLU A 73 -10.07 -9.14 -5.94
CA GLU A 73 -10.60 -10.35 -6.55
C GLU A 73 -11.47 -10.05 -7.79
N GLY A 74 -10.97 -9.15 -8.64
CA GLY A 74 -11.62 -8.76 -9.89
C GLY A 74 -12.73 -7.72 -9.76
N VAL A 75 -13.15 -7.36 -8.55
CA VAL A 75 -14.18 -6.33 -8.34
C VAL A 75 -13.51 -4.98 -8.17
N VAL A 76 -13.96 -3.98 -8.91
CA VAL A 76 -13.39 -2.63 -8.94
C VAL A 76 -14.33 -1.63 -8.30
N GLU A 77 -13.81 -0.82 -7.39
CA GLU A 77 -14.56 0.24 -6.72
C GLU A 77 -13.75 1.53 -6.67
N PRO A 78 -14.39 2.70 -6.77
CA PRO A 78 -13.70 3.97 -6.62
C PRO A 78 -13.35 4.26 -5.17
N VAL A 79 -12.25 4.96 -4.95
CA VAL A 79 -11.80 5.42 -3.64
C VAL A 79 -11.32 6.85 -3.72
N LYS A 80 -11.33 7.55 -2.59
CA LYS A 80 -10.85 8.93 -2.49
C LYS A 80 -10.32 9.20 -1.10
N ALA A 81 -9.71 10.37 -0.91
CA ALA A 81 -9.22 10.79 0.41
C ALA A 81 -10.31 10.60 1.47
N GLY A 82 -9.93 9.99 2.59
CA GLY A 82 -10.83 9.64 3.68
C GLY A 82 -11.38 8.23 3.63
N CYS A 83 -11.16 7.48 2.53
CA CYS A 83 -11.58 6.09 2.45
C CYS A 83 -10.58 5.17 3.12
N ALA A 84 -11.08 4.19 3.86
CA ALA A 84 -10.31 3.04 4.32
C ALA A 84 -10.74 1.81 3.54
N VAL A 85 -9.78 0.98 3.15
CA VAL A 85 -10.04 -0.24 2.38
C VAL A 85 -9.36 -1.42 3.07
N LEU A 86 -10.10 -2.51 3.27
CA LEU A 86 -9.51 -3.78 3.72
C LEU A 86 -9.22 -4.65 2.51
N PHE A 87 -7.97 -5.08 2.40
CA PHE A 87 -7.58 -6.17 1.52
C PHE A 87 -7.51 -7.44 2.37
N PRO A 88 -8.52 -8.33 2.30
CA PRO A 88 -8.54 -9.53 3.12
C PRO A 88 -7.31 -10.39 2.90
N GLN A 89 -6.94 -11.17 3.92
CA GLN A 89 -5.81 -12.09 3.82
C GLN A 89 -5.91 -12.95 2.56
N GLY A 90 -4.84 -12.96 1.77
CA GLY A 90 -4.76 -13.77 0.55
C GLY A 90 -5.49 -13.22 -0.65
N SER A 91 -6.26 -12.12 -0.52
CA SER A 91 -6.96 -11.54 -1.66
C SER A 91 -5.98 -10.92 -2.67
N ILE A 92 -6.27 -11.11 -3.95
CA ILE A 92 -5.51 -10.47 -5.03
C ILE A 92 -6.03 -9.06 -5.21
N HIS A 93 -5.15 -8.07 -5.13
CA HIS A 93 -5.59 -6.68 -5.17
C HIS A 93 -4.61 -5.76 -5.90
N MET A 94 -5.12 -4.62 -6.31
CA MET A 94 -4.36 -3.53 -6.91
C MET A 94 -4.99 -2.18 -6.56
N LEU A 95 -4.17 -1.13 -6.65
CA LEU A 95 -4.59 0.26 -6.50
C LEU A 95 -4.15 1.04 -7.73
N GLN A 96 -5.01 1.92 -8.22
CA GLN A 96 -4.70 2.79 -9.36
C GLN A 96 -5.09 4.22 -9.03
N ASN A 97 -4.22 5.16 -9.41
CA ASN A 97 -4.56 6.58 -9.40
C ASN A 97 -5.28 6.93 -10.70
N SER A 98 -6.58 7.09 -10.63
CA SER A 98 -7.41 7.50 -11.78
C SER A 98 -7.79 8.98 -11.71
N GLY A 99 -7.24 9.72 -10.75
CA GLY A 99 -7.44 11.15 -10.62
C GLY A 99 -6.37 11.97 -11.32
N ASP A 100 -6.34 13.25 -11.02
CA ASP A 100 -5.43 14.21 -11.65
C ASP A 100 -4.39 14.79 -10.69
N VAL A 101 -4.38 14.35 -9.43
CA VAL A 101 -3.36 14.71 -8.44
C VAL A 101 -2.70 13.45 -7.89
N GLN A 102 -1.52 13.60 -7.30
CA GLN A 102 -0.83 12.50 -6.63
C GLN A 102 -1.70 11.89 -5.53
N MET A 103 -1.77 10.56 -5.48
CA MET A 103 -2.33 9.87 -4.32
C MET A 103 -1.25 9.68 -3.27
N LYS A 104 -1.65 9.86 -2.02
CA LYS A 104 -0.84 9.46 -0.87
C LYS A 104 -1.65 8.51 -0.01
N VAL A 105 -1.07 7.36 0.31
CA VAL A 105 -1.79 6.25 0.93
C VAL A 105 -0.95 5.67 2.06
N ALA A 106 -1.57 5.50 3.23
CA ALA A 106 -0.99 4.76 4.34
C ALA A 106 -1.44 3.31 4.26
N CYS A 107 -0.48 2.38 4.36
CA CYS A 107 -0.73 0.94 4.24
C CYS A 107 -0.30 0.24 5.53
N PHE A 108 -1.25 -0.45 6.15
CA PHE A 108 -1.05 -1.17 7.42
C PHE A 108 -1.15 -2.65 7.19
N PHE A 109 -0.18 -3.41 7.69
CA PHE A 109 -0.13 -4.87 7.54
C PHE A 109 -0.12 -5.53 8.91
N ALA A 110 -0.92 -6.56 9.11
CA ALA A 110 -0.93 -7.39 10.30
C ALA A 110 -1.15 -8.85 9.89
N PRO A 111 -0.25 -9.76 10.31
CA PRO A 111 1.00 -9.52 11.03
C PRO A 111 2.03 -8.75 10.20
N PRO A 112 3.23 -8.47 10.75
CA PRO A 112 4.27 -7.72 10.05
C PRO A 112 4.59 -8.30 8.68
N SER A 113 4.78 -7.44 7.70
CA SER A 113 5.01 -7.81 6.30
C SER A 113 6.16 -7.00 5.70
N ASP A 114 6.75 -7.52 4.64
CA ASP A 114 7.71 -6.82 3.80
C ASP A 114 7.52 -7.30 2.34
N LEU A 115 8.28 -6.74 1.41
CA LEU A 115 8.14 -7.09 -0.01
C LEU A 115 8.41 -8.58 -0.30
N GLY A 116 9.22 -9.23 0.53
CA GLY A 116 9.55 -10.64 0.36
C GLY A 116 8.40 -11.59 0.69
N THR A 117 7.35 -11.11 1.36
CA THR A 117 6.18 -11.92 1.73
C THR A 117 5.03 -11.80 0.74
N TYR A 118 5.15 -10.94 -0.28
CA TYR A 118 4.12 -10.73 -1.30
C TYR A 118 4.09 -11.89 -2.29
N LYS A 119 2.91 -12.18 -2.82
CA LYS A 119 2.74 -13.06 -3.97
C LYS A 119 2.26 -12.20 -5.14
N PHE A 120 2.93 -12.30 -6.29
CA PHE A 120 2.69 -11.42 -7.44
C PHE A 120 1.96 -12.14 -8.57
N PHE A 121 1.13 -11.38 -9.30
CA PHE A 121 0.30 -11.86 -10.42
C PHE A 121 0.46 -10.88 -11.59
N GLU A 122 1.37 -11.19 -12.51
CA GLU A 122 1.78 -10.27 -13.58
C GLU A 122 0.72 -10.05 -14.66
N ASP A 123 -0.21 -10.98 -14.81
CA ASP A 123 -1.20 -10.98 -15.91
C ASP A 123 -2.53 -10.33 -15.54
N ILE A 124 -2.67 -9.80 -14.34
CA ILE A 124 -3.92 -9.17 -13.89
C ILE A 124 -3.80 -7.65 -14.08
N GLN A 125 -4.82 -7.05 -14.69
CA GLN A 125 -4.87 -5.62 -14.97
C GLN A 125 -6.23 -5.04 -14.64
N PHE A 126 -6.27 -3.72 -14.39
CA PHE A 126 -7.54 -3.01 -14.29
C PHE A 126 -8.25 -3.04 -15.64
N PRO A 127 -9.59 -3.14 -15.66
CA PRO A 127 -10.36 -2.98 -16.88
C PRO A 127 -10.23 -1.52 -17.37
N GLU A 128 -10.32 -1.34 -18.65
CA GLU A 128 -10.29 -0.01 -19.28
C GLU A 128 -11.57 0.77 -19.03
#